data_faeb1cf966a6cf006f571d1370ade296
#
_entry.id   faeb1cf966a6cf006f571d1370ade296
#
_cell.length_a   1.000
_cell.length_b   1.000
_cell.length_c   1.000
_cell.angle_alpha   90.00
_cell.angle_beta   90.00
_cell.angle_gamma   90.00
#
_symmetry.space_group_name_H-M   'P 1'
#
loop_
_entity.id
_entity.type
_entity.pdbx_description
1 polymer ?
#
loop_
_entity_poly.entity_id
_entity_poly.type
_entity_poly.pdbx_seq_one_letter_code
_entity_poly.pdbx_strand_id
1 'polypeptide(L)'
;MKFNKIVALALALVMVFALCACGGGNTNKKDDSGSTAKVDTSTVSVGAVVIARDDVPTDQIYAFVSTIFNNLDAIAAQHGKGAELNLEAAASVKGVPYHPGAAKYFEEKGLKVDAVKDGAGTGTAAALSFGTGGDTGTYYGFGSVLANYVSTNSDCKVTALTSGGSQANVED
;
A
#
# COMPACT_ATOMS: atom_id res chain seq x y z
N MET A 1 -46.15 -2.10 37.73
CA MET A 1 -44.79 -2.33 37.13
C MET A 1 -44.76 -2.35 35.58
N LYS A 2 -45.89 -2.34 34.89
CA LYS A 2 -45.91 -2.33 33.40
C LYS A 2 -45.97 -0.91 32.79
N PHE A 3 -46.50 0.08 33.51
CA PHE A 3 -46.65 1.44 33.03
C PHE A 3 -45.29 2.19 32.89
N ASN A 4 -44.39 1.97 33.82
CA ASN A 4 -43.06 2.61 33.81
C ASN A 4 -42.17 2.13 32.67
N LYS A 5 -42.35 0.88 32.20
CA LYS A 5 -41.60 0.34 31.06
C LYS A 5 -42.05 0.91 29.73
N ILE A 6 -43.33 1.18 29.59
CA ILE A 6 -43.93 1.78 28.38
C ILE A 6 -43.52 3.25 28.28
N VAL A 7 -43.51 3.98 29.39
CA VAL A 7 -43.06 5.37 29.43
C VAL A 7 -41.56 5.49 29.14
N ALA A 8 -40.75 4.58 29.66
CA ALA A 8 -39.31 4.55 29.37
C ALA A 8 -39.02 4.21 27.91
N LEU A 9 -39.77 3.30 27.28
CA LEU A 9 -39.65 2.97 25.87
C LEU A 9 -40.10 4.11 24.96
N ALA A 10 -41.17 4.83 25.31
CA ALA A 10 -41.65 5.99 24.58
C ALA A 10 -40.65 7.16 24.65
N LEU A 11 -40.03 7.40 25.82
CA LEU A 11 -38.98 8.41 25.99
C LEU A 11 -37.68 8.08 25.20
N ALA A 12 -37.29 6.81 25.13
CA ALA A 12 -36.15 6.38 24.33
C ALA A 12 -36.41 6.55 22.82
N LEU A 13 -37.64 6.30 22.36
CA LEU A 13 -38.00 6.51 20.94
C LEU A 13 -38.06 8.00 20.59
N VAL A 14 -38.51 8.87 21.48
CA VAL A 14 -38.48 10.33 21.25
C VAL A 14 -37.08 10.89 21.21
N MET A 15 -36.14 10.37 22.02
CA MET A 15 -34.75 10.79 21.96
C MET A 15 -34.05 10.39 20.66
N VAL A 16 -34.36 9.23 20.08
CA VAL A 16 -33.83 8.81 18.78
C VAL A 16 -34.32 9.70 17.64
N PHE A 17 -35.56 10.16 17.69
CA PHE A 17 -36.10 11.09 16.70
C PHE A 17 -35.59 12.53 16.87
N ALA A 18 -35.24 12.95 18.09
CA ALA A 18 -34.73 14.29 18.34
C ALA A 18 -33.27 14.48 17.84
N LEU A 19 -32.48 13.41 17.75
CA LEU A 19 -31.13 13.46 17.20
C LEU A 19 -31.08 13.55 15.64
N CYS A 20 -32.18 13.24 14.95
CA CYS A 20 -32.30 13.41 13.49
C CYS A 20 -32.79 14.78 13.03
N ALA A 21 -33.15 15.69 13.96
CA ALA A 21 -33.77 16.97 13.63
C ALA A 21 -32.83 18.18 13.62
N CYS A 22 -31.52 18.00 13.77
CA CYS A 22 -30.53 19.07 13.63
C CYS A 22 -29.76 18.97 12.32
N GLY A 23 -30.48 19.17 11.22
CA GLY A 23 -29.94 19.37 9.89
C GLY A 23 -30.90 20.28 9.14
N GLY A 24 -30.93 21.55 9.53
CA GLY A 24 -31.83 22.53 8.96
C GLY A 24 -31.35 23.06 7.64
N GLY A 25 -32.27 23.10 6.69
CA GLY A 25 -32.36 24.23 5.79
C GLY A 25 -32.14 23.97 4.32
N ASN A 26 -33.23 23.90 3.68
CA ASN A 26 -33.69 24.54 2.44
C ASN A 26 -33.86 23.66 1.18
N THR A 27 -35.12 23.33 1.02
CA THR A 27 -35.97 23.29 -0.17
C THR A 27 -35.38 23.04 -1.56
N ASN A 28 -36.01 22.02 -2.16
CA ASN A 28 -36.21 21.82 -3.58
C ASN A 28 -35.03 21.45 -4.45
N LYS A 29 -34.84 20.15 -4.62
CA LYS A 29 -34.87 19.54 -5.96
C LYS A 29 -34.96 18.02 -5.88
N LYS A 30 -35.73 17.53 -6.82
CA LYS A 30 -35.95 16.15 -7.26
C LYS A 30 -34.81 15.18 -7.02
N ASP A 31 -35.21 13.95 -6.71
CA ASP A 31 -34.47 12.71 -6.84
C ASP A 31 -33.45 12.75 -7.98
N ASP A 32 -32.18 12.74 -7.62
CA ASP A 32 -31.15 12.28 -8.51
C ASP A 32 -30.26 11.30 -7.75
N SER A 33 -30.22 10.12 -8.30
CA SER A 33 -29.42 8.97 -7.91
C SER A 33 -27.98 9.42 -7.70
N GLY A 34 -27.43 9.26 -6.49
CA GLY A 34 -26.13 9.77 -6.10
C GLY A 34 -24.97 9.29 -6.98
N SER A 35 -24.77 10.00 -8.08
CA SER A 35 -23.48 10.04 -8.75
C SER A 35 -22.60 10.98 -7.95
N THR A 36 -21.70 10.43 -7.13
CA THR A 36 -20.56 11.18 -6.64
C THR A 36 -19.74 11.58 -7.87
N ALA A 37 -19.96 12.78 -8.36
CA ALA A 37 -19.11 13.35 -9.40
C ALA A 37 -17.66 13.29 -8.87
N LYS A 38 -16.83 12.48 -9.51
CA LYS A 38 -15.38 12.53 -9.29
C LYS A 38 -14.94 13.91 -9.75
N VAL A 39 -14.52 14.73 -8.80
CA VAL A 39 -13.88 16.00 -9.10
C VAL A 39 -12.41 15.68 -9.35
N ASP A 40 -12.00 15.74 -10.60
CA ASP A 40 -10.59 15.61 -10.96
C ASP A 40 -9.87 16.87 -10.48
N THR A 41 -9.07 16.72 -9.45
CA THR A 41 -8.24 17.80 -8.90
C THR A 41 -6.79 17.54 -9.27
N SER A 42 -6.20 18.42 -10.04
CA SER A 42 -4.76 18.38 -10.32
C SER A 42 -3.99 18.65 -9.03
N THR A 43 -3.10 17.73 -8.67
CA THR A 43 -2.26 17.87 -7.49
C THR A 43 -0.83 17.41 -7.80
N VAL A 44 0.10 17.78 -6.94
CA VAL A 44 1.46 17.27 -6.96
C VAL A 44 1.52 16.02 -6.06
N SER A 45 2.09 14.94 -6.58
CA SER A 45 2.32 13.73 -5.80
C SER A 45 3.77 13.30 -5.90
N VAL A 46 4.27 12.67 -4.85
CA VAL A 46 5.58 12.02 -4.82
C VAL A 46 5.33 10.53 -4.64
N GLY A 47 5.84 9.72 -5.58
CA GLY A 47 5.76 8.27 -5.51
C GLY A 47 6.70 7.73 -4.44
N ALA A 48 6.25 6.71 -3.69
CA ALA A 48 7.13 5.91 -2.86
C ALA A 48 7.80 4.83 -3.70
N VAL A 49 9.08 4.56 -3.45
CA VAL A 49 9.86 3.52 -4.13
C VAL A 49 10.48 2.59 -3.10
N VAL A 50 10.71 1.35 -3.48
CA VAL A 50 11.53 0.41 -2.73
C VAL A 50 12.93 0.44 -3.31
N ILE A 51 13.92 0.67 -2.46
CA ILE A 51 15.33 0.58 -2.80
C ILE A 51 15.92 -0.70 -2.21
N ALA A 52 16.92 -1.24 -2.85
CA ALA A 52 17.69 -2.38 -2.35
C ALA A 52 19.19 -2.04 -2.43
N ARG A 53 19.96 -2.56 -1.50
CA ARG A 53 21.42 -2.51 -1.58
C ARG A 53 21.87 -3.31 -2.79
N ASP A 54 22.95 -2.91 -3.38
CA ASP A 54 23.52 -3.57 -4.56
C ASP A 54 24.07 -4.99 -4.27
N ASP A 55 24.42 -5.27 -3.01
CA ASP A 55 24.93 -6.58 -2.57
C ASP A 55 23.81 -7.61 -2.27
N VAL A 56 22.52 -7.23 -2.32
CA VAL A 56 21.43 -8.19 -2.14
C VAL A 56 21.41 -9.19 -3.30
N PRO A 57 21.22 -10.52 -3.05
CA PRO A 57 21.23 -11.51 -4.12
C PRO A 57 20.19 -11.22 -5.21
N THR A 58 20.60 -11.40 -6.46
CA THR A 58 19.72 -11.19 -7.63
C THR A 58 18.43 -12.01 -7.57
N ASP A 59 18.50 -13.26 -7.15
CA ASP A 59 17.37 -14.17 -7.02
C ASP A 59 16.38 -13.73 -5.93
N GLN A 60 16.87 -13.17 -4.83
CA GLN A 60 16.02 -12.66 -3.75
C GLN A 60 15.21 -11.44 -4.20
N ILE A 61 15.83 -10.48 -4.89
CA ILE A 61 15.11 -9.32 -5.42
C ILE A 61 14.18 -9.72 -6.58
N TYR A 62 14.60 -10.66 -7.44
CA TYR A 62 13.71 -11.20 -8.45
C TYR A 62 12.47 -11.85 -7.82
N ALA A 63 12.65 -12.70 -6.82
CA ALA A 63 11.54 -13.35 -6.10
C ALA A 63 10.63 -12.32 -5.41
N PHE A 64 11.21 -11.29 -4.78
CA PHE A 64 10.45 -10.20 -4.16
C PHE A 64 9.55 -9.49 -5.17
N VAL A 65 10.14 -9.00 -6.26
CA VAL A 65 9.42 -8.22 -7.28
C VAL A 65 8.39 -9.09 -8.02
N SER A 66 8.78 -10.29 -8.45
CA SER A 66 7.90 -11.18 -9.21
C SER A 66 6.70 -11.67 -8.37
N THR A 67 6.92 -11.96 -7.08
CA THR A 67 5.83 -12.38 -6.19
C THR A 67 4.82 -11.26 -5.99
N ILE A 68 5.25 -10.02 -5.87
CA ILE A 68 4.35 -8.86 -5.74
C ILE A 68 3.56 -8.65 -7.03
N PHE A 69 4.23 -8.46 -8.15
CA PHE A 69 3.56 -8.06 -9.40
C PHE A 69 2.79 -9.18 -10.10
N ASN A 70 3.04 -10.43 -9.77
CA ASN A 70 2.21 -11.54 -10.23
C ASN A 70 0.94 -11.76 -9.36
N ASN A 71 0.79 -11.03 -8.24
CA ASN A 71 -0.29 -11.25 -7.27
C ASN A 71 -0.95 -9.93 -6.78
N LEU A 72 -1.09 -8.95 -7.66
CA LEU A 72 -1.59 -7.62 -7.31
C LEU A 72 -2.96 -7.64 -6.65
N ASP A 73 -3.91 -8.44 -7.15
CA ASP A 73 -5.26 -8.54 -6.59
C ASP A 73 -5.25 -9.09 -5.16
N ALA A 74 -4.42 -10.10 -4.90
CA ALA A 74 -4.30 -10.69 -3.57
C ALA A 74 -3.67 -9.72 -2.55
N ILE A 75 -2.74 -8.87 -3.00
CA ILE A 75 -2.12 -7.83 -2.18
C ILE A 75 -3.10 -6.68 -1.95
N ALA A 76 -3.84 -6.25 -2.98
CA ALA A 76 -4.88 -5.23 -2.88
C ALA A 76 -5.99 -5.62 -1.91
N ALA A 77 -6.34 -6.90 -1.84
CA ALA A 77 -7.32 -7.43 -0.89
C ALA A 77 -6.83 -7.34 0.58
N GLN A 78 -5.52 -7.30 0.82
CA GLN A 78 -4.95 -7.22 2.18
C GLN A 78 -4.72 -5.77 2.64
N HIS A 79 -4.46 -4.85 1.71
CA HIS A 79 -4.24 -3.44 2.04
C HIS A 79 -4.60 -2.52 0.87
N GLY A 80 -5.34 -1.45 1.13
CA GLY A 80 -5.83 -0.52 0.09
C GLY A 80 -4.73 0.06 -0.80
N LYS A 81 -3.52 0.26 -0.28
CA LYS A 81 -2.35 0.68 -1.08
C LYS A 81 -1.90 -0.34 -2.11
N GLY A 82 -2.27 -1.60 -1.98
CA GLY A 82 -2.01 -2.62 -2.98
C GLY A 82 -2.68 -2.34 -4.33
N ALA A 83 -3.85 -1.68 -4.32
CA ALA A 83 -4.54 -1.28 -5.53
C ALA A 83 -3.83 -0.14 -6.32
N GLU A 84 -2.86 0.53 -5.71
CA GLU A 84 -2.04 1.57 -6.36
C GLU A 84 -0.79 1.00 -7.04
N LEU A 85 -0.46 -0.28 -6.82
CA LEU A 85 0.68 -0.92 -7.48
C LEU A 85 0.42 -1.03 -8.98
N ASN A 86 1.38 -0.54 -9.76
CA ASN A 86 1.31 -0.56 -11.22
C ASN A 86 2.68 -0.91 -11.79
N LEU A 87 2.71 -1.89 -12.68
CA LEU A 87 3.96 -2.44 -13.22
C LEU A 87 4.70 -1.44 -14.09
N GLU A 88 3.99 -0.72 -14.96
CA GLU A 88 4.56 0.29 -15.85
C GLU A 88 5.09 1.48 -15.05
N ALA A 89 4.34 1.92 -14.04
CA ALA A 89 4.80 2.97 -13.14
C ALA A 89 6.05 2.55 -12.37
N ALA A 90 6.09 1.31 -11.88
CA ALA A 90 7.27 0.76 -11.20
C ALA A 90 8.50 0.68 -12.12
N ALA A 91 8.32 0.39 -13.42
CA ALA A 91 9.40 0.38 -14.40
C ALA A 91 9.81 1.77 -14.91
N SER A 92 9.10 2.84 -14.50
CA SER A 92 9.36 4.22 -14.94
C SER A 92 10.16 5.07 -13.96
N VAL A 93 10.55 4.53 -12.82
CA VAL A 93 11.33 5.23 -11.78
C VAL A 93 12.65 5.73 -12.35
N LYS A 94 13.02 6.97 -12.02
CA LYS A 94 14.25 7.63 -12.48
C LYS A 94 15.11 8.05 -11.28
N GLY A 95 16.39 8.23 -11.54
CA GLY A 95 17.33 8.74 -10.55
C GLY A 95 18.11 7.67 -9.79
N VAL A 96 17.59 6.44 -9.73
CA VAL A 96 18.31 5.29 -9.16
C VAL A 96 18.25 4.14 -10.15
N PRO A 97 19.36 3.46 -10.48
CA PRO A 97 19.34 2.31 -11.37
C PRO A 97 18.63 1.12 -10.70
N TYR A 98 18.05 0.26 -11.51
CA TYR A 98 17.37 -0.91 -11.00
C TYR A 98 18.34 -2.00 -10.57
N HIS A 99 18.02 -2.67 -9.48
CA HIS A 99 18.74 -3.87 -9.07
C HIS A 99 18.60 -4.97 -10.14
N PRO A 100 19.62 -5.80 -10.42
CA PRO A 100 19.58 -6.80 -11.49
C PRO A 100 18.38 -7.76 -11.41
N GLY A 101 17.99 -8.15 -10.20
CA GLY A 101 16.82 -9.00 -9.99
C GLY A 101 15.49 -8.34 -10.39
N ALA A 102 15.34 -7.04 -10.11
CA ALA A 102 14.17 -6.28 -10.54
C ALA A 102 14.18 -6.09 -12.06
N ALA A 103 15.33 -5.69 -12.62
CA ALA A 103 15.48 -5.47 -14.06
C ALA A 103 15.15 -6.74 -14.86
N LYS A 104 15.62 -7.90 -14.43
CA LYS A 104 15.29 -9.20 -15.03
C LYS A 104 13.79 -9.42 -15.10
N TYR A 105 13.05 -9.17 -14.01
CA TYR A 105 11.61 -9.34 -14.01
C TYR A 105 10.90 -8.36 -14.96
N PHE A 106 11.28 -7.09 -14.96
CA PHE A 106 10.71 -6.10 -15.87
C PHE A 106 10.98 -6.42 -17.34
N GLU A 107 12.18 -6.88 -17.67
CA GLU A 107 12.54 -7.33 -19.02
C GLU A 107 11.69 -8.52 -19.48
N GLU A 108 11.44 -9.50 -18.62
CA GLU A 108 10.54 -10.62 -18.90
C GLU A 108 9.09 -10.17 -19.20
N LYS A 109 8.70 -9.01 -18.67
CA LYS A 109 7.41 -8.36 -18.95
C LYS A 109 7.46 -7.41 -20.15
N GLY A 110 8.58 -7.34 -20.87
CA GLY A 110 8.77 -6.48 -22.04
C GLY A 110 9.08 -5.01 -21.71
N LEU A 111 9.37 -4.70 -20.43
CA LEU A 111 9.70 -3.35 -19.96
C LEU A 111 11.21 -3.21 -19.83
N LYS A 112 11.78 -2.18 -20.50
CA LYS A 112 13.21 -1.89 -20.43
C LYS A 112 13.51 -0.89 -19.32
N VAL A 113 14.43 -1.22 -18.45
CA VAL A 113 14.88 -0.39 -17.33
C VAL A 113 16.42 -0.29 -17.32
N ASP A 114 16.92 0.78 -16.70
CA ASP A 114 18.37 0.97 -16.53
C ASP A 114 18.83 0.18 -15.28
N ALA A 115 19.45 -0.96 -15.49
CA ALA A 115 19.97 -1.78 -14.40
C ALA A 115 21.38 -1.34 -13.96
N VAL A 116 21.73 -1.63 -12.72
CA VAL A 116 23.13 -1.57 -12.24
C VAL A 116 23.97 -2.55 -13.07
N LYS A 117 25.13 -2.10 -13.58
CA LYS A 117 25.89 -2.85 -14.59
C LYS A 117 26.94 -3.80 -14.02
N ASP A 118 27.60 -3.45 -12.92
CA ASP A 118 28.76 -4.18 -12.44
C ASP A 118 28.64 -4.57 -10.96
N GLY A 119 28.81 -5.85 -10.67
CA GLY A 119 29.00 -6.39 -9.32
C GLY A 119 27.77 -6.47 -8.42
N ALA A 120 26.63 -5.94 -8.82
CA ALA A 120 25.42 -5.98 -8.04
C ALA A 120 24.75 -7.37 -8.04
N GLY A 121 24.04 -7.70 -6.98
CA GLY A 121 23.27 -8.94 -6.87
C GLY A 121 24.09 -10.18 -6.54
N THR A 122 25.34 -10.01 -6.10
CA THR A 122 26.30 -11.10 -5.84
C THR A 122 26.38 -11.54 -4.37
N GLY A 123 25.61 -10.92 -3.48
CA GLY A 123 25.60 -11.29 -2.08
C GLY A 123 24.98 -12.66 -1.79
N THR A 124 25.02 -13.06 -0.54
CA THR A 124 24.57 -14.39 -0.07
C THR A 124 23.51 -14.31 1.03
N ALA A 125 22.82 -13.17 1.16
CA ALA A 125 21.81 -13.00 2.20
C ALA A 125 20.67 -14.02 2.05
N ALA A 126 20.41 -14.79 3.11
CA ALA A 126 19.34 -15.79 3.13
C ALA A 126 17.97 -15.18 3.52
N ALA A 127 17.97 -13.99 4.11
CA ALA A 127 16.78 -13.27 4.52
C ALA A 127 17.00 -11.75 4.38
N LEU A 128 15.95 -11.02 4.09
CA LEU A 128 15.99 -9.57 3.87
C LEU A 128 15.32 -8.83 5.03
N SER A 129 15.96 -7.74 5.45
CA SER A 129 15.35 -6.72 6.31
C SER A 129 14.76 -5.63 5.43
N PHE A 130 13.48 -5.29 5.64
CA PHE A 130 12.76 -4.28 4.88
C PHE A 130 12.45 -3.08 5.78
N GLY A 131 13.30 -2.06 5.77
CA GLY A 131 13.09 -0.79 6.44
C GLY A 131 11.86 -0.07 5.85
N THR A 132 10.97 0.41 6.69
CA THR A 132 9.68 0.98 6.25
C THR A 132 9.47 2.40 6.78
N GLY A 133 8.87 2.57 7.92
CA GLY A 133 8.57 3.84 8.59
C GLY A 133 8.11 3.61 10.02
N GLY A 134 7.51 4.61 10.65
CA GLY A 134 6.97 4.46 12.01
C GLY A 134 5.83 3.44 12.08
N ASP A 135 5.64 2.83 13.24
CA ASP A 135 4.72 1.71 13.51
C ASP A 135 3.25 2.01 13.18
N THR A 136 2.82 3.26 13.28
CA THR A 136 1.47 3.72 12.91
C THR A 136 1.38 4.24 11.47
N GLY A 137 2.51 4.25 10.74
CA GLY A 137 2.60 4.81 9.39
C GLY A 137 2.17 3.84 8.29
N THR A 138 1.71 4.40 7.17
CA THR A 138 1.31 3.63 5.98
C THR A 138 2.46 2.77 5.44
N TYR A 139 3.71 3.24 5.49
CA TYR A 139 4.87 2.48 5.03
C TYR A 139 5.06 1.19 5.82
N TYR A 140 4.96 1.25 7.15
CA TYR A 140 5.06 0.04 7.96
C TYR A 140 3.87 -0.89 7.76
N GLY A 141 2.64 -0.36 7.75
CA GLY A 141 1.43 -1.15 7.52
C GLY A 141 1.47 -1.89 6.18
N PHE A 142 1.71 -1.16 5.10
CA PHE A 142 1.77 -1.74 3.76
C PHE A 142 3.03 -2.59 3.54
N GLY A 143 4.18 -2.13 4.01
CA GLY A 143 5.43 -2.88 3.93
C GLY A 143 5.36 -4.23 4.65
N SER A 144 4.66 -4.31 5.78
CA SER A 144 4.40 -5.57 6.49
C SER A 144 3.54 -6.54 5.68
N VAL A 145 2.54 -6.04 4.95
CA VAL A 145 1.74 -6.86 4.03
C VAL A 145 2.62 -7.41 2.91
N LEU A 146 3.44 -6.58 2.27
CA LEU A 146 4.36 -7.01 1.22
C LEU A 146 5.36 -8.06 1.72
N ALA A 147 6.03 -7.79 2.84
CA ALA A 147 7.01 -8.68 3.44
C ALA A 147 6.41 -10.04 3.80
N ASN A 148 5.24 -10.05 4.44
CA ASN A 148 4.54 -11.28 4.80
C ASN A 148 4.08 -12.05 3.56
N TYR A 149 3.53 -11.36 2.56
CA TYR A 149 3.06 -11.99 1.33
C TYR A 149 4.21 -12.65 0.57
N VAL A 150 5.32 -11.95 0.38
CA VAL A 150 6.53 -12.48 -0.27
C VAL A 150 7.10 -13.67 0.51
N SER A 151 7.26 -13.54 1.82
CA SER A 151 7.81 -14.61 2.68
C SER A 151 6.96 -15.88 2.69
N THR A 152 5.65 -15.75 2.49
CA THR A 152 4.71 -16.88 2.49
C THR A 152 4.62 -17.55 1.12
N ASN A 153 4.75 -16.77 0.04
CA ASN A 153 4.49 -17.23 -1.34
C ASN A 153 5.76 -17.38 -2.19
N SER A 154 6.95 -17.27 -1.58
CA SER A 154 8.23 -17.47 -2.26
C SER A 154 9.31 -17.97 -1.29
N ASP A 155 10.46 -18.31 -1.85
CA ASP A 155 11.65 -18.67 -1.06
C ASP A 155 12.36 -17.43 -0.48
N CYS A 156 12.02 -16.23 -0.92
CA CYS A 156 12.53 -14.98 -0.37
C CYS A 156 11.92 -14.70 1.01
N LYS A 157 12.75 -14.67 2.05
CA LYS A 157 12.32 -14.37 3.42
C LYS A 157 12.57 -12.89 3.72
N VAL A 158 11.49 -12.17 4.03
CA VAL A 158 11.51 -10.73 4.25
C VAL A 158 10.88 -10.41 5.60
N THR A 159 11.55 -9.56 6.38
CA THR A 159 11.01 -9.04 7.64
C THR A 159 10.86 -7.52 7.54
N ALA A 160 9.64 -7.02 7.68
CA ALA A 160 9.41 -5.58 7.76
C ALA A 160 9.87 -5.04 9.12
N LEU A 161 10.62 -3.96 9.08
CA LEU A 161 11.14 -3.26 10.26
C LEU A 161 10.61 -1.83 10.29
N THR A 162 10.34 -1.33 11.49
CA THR A 162 10.10 0.10 11.69
C THR A 162 11.40 0.88 11.49
N SER A 163 11.28 2.11 11.02
CA SER A 163 12.41 3.01 10.82
C SER A 163 12.02 4.46 11.05
N GLY A 164 12.99 5.36 10.98
CA GLY A 164 12.79 6.81 11.00
C GLY A 164 12.17 7.38 9.71
N GLY A 165 11.85 6.52 8.74
CA GLY A 165 11.28 6.89 7.44
C GLY A 165 12.32 6.96 6.33
N SER A 166 11.97 7.63 5.23
CA SER A 166 12.73 7.56 3.98
C SER A 166 14.20 7.96 4.11
N GLN A 167 14.53 8.97 4.93
CA GLN A 167 15.91 9.38 5.14
C GLN A 167 16.71 8.27 5.84
N ALA A 168 16.20 7.75 6.95
CA ALA A 168 16.86 6.67 7.69
C ALA A 168 17.05 5.42 6.83
N ASN A 169 16.07 5.07 5.99
CA ASN A 169 16.15 3.91 5.10
C ASN A 169 17.23 4.03 4.00
N VAL A 170 17.66 5.24 3.69
CA VAL A 170 18.76 5.48 2.72
C VAL A 170 20.13 5.50 3.42
N GLU A 171 20.16 5.88 4.69
CA GLU A 171 21.37 5.97 5.51
C GLU A 171 21.81 4.61 6.10
N ASP A 172 20.88 3.65 6.25
CA ASP A 172 21.11 2.28 6.76
C ASP A 172 21.58 1.31 5.63
#